data_26c43df38788aabe7d5a33f7432dd663
#
_entry.id   26c43df38788aabe7d5a33f7432dd663
#
_cell.length_a   1.000
_cell.length_b   1.000
_cell.length_c   1.000
_cell.angle_alpha   90.00
_cell.angle_beta   90.00
_cell.angle_gamma   90.00
#
_symmetry.space_group_name_H-M   'P 1'
#
loop_
_entity.id
_entity.type
_entity.pdbx_description
1 polymer ?
#
loop_
_entity_poly.entity_id
_entity_poly.type
_entity_poly.pdbx_seq_one_letter_code
_entity_poly.pdbx_strand_id
1 'polypeptide(L)'
;FHDANQSTYEPLFEQARKLPNVNYIGYKSNEEVKNSLQNYHMFPYPSIWEETFCISAIECMKAGLYCIITNYGALFETCAEFPMYIPYDRNYRSLAQKFAYGIEAAAQQIHTDSIKDHLKFQMEYCDRYYNWNKQGASWNAFLKGAIDHYAKTR
;
A
#
# COMPACT_ATOMS: atom_id res chain seq x y z
N PHE A 1 8.89 20.10 1.68
CA PHE A 1 8.49 19.08 2.67
C PHE A 1 9.62 18.12 3.06
N HIS A 2 10.72 17.99 2.30
CA HIS A 2 11.76 16.99 2.55
C HIS A 2 12.89 17.41 3.50
N ASP A 3 13.25 18.69 3.58
CA ASP A 3 14.49 19.08 4.25
C ASP A 3 14.40 19.28 5.77
N ALA A 4 13.25 19.66 6.31
CA ALA A 4 13.13 19.98 7.74
C ALA A 4 12.98 18.75 8.67
N ASN A 5 12.48 17.62 8.15
CA ASN A 5 12.24 16.41 8.95
C ASN A 5 13.36 15.37 8.85
N GLN A 6 14.24 15.46 7.86
CA GLN A 6 15.27 14.46 7.62
C GLN A 6 16.26 14.39 8.77
N SER A 7 16.66 15.51 9.34
CA SER A 7 17.57 15.57 10.48
C SER A 7 17.04 14.91 11.76
N THR A 8 15.73 14.93 11.96
CA THR A 8 15.09 14.34 13.15
C THR A 8 15.11 12.80 13.10
N TYR A 9 14.98 12.21 11.91
CA TYR A 9 14.94 10.76 11.72
C TYR A 9 16.27 10.15 11.32
N GLU A 10 17.31 10.96 11.05
CA GLU A 10 18.63 10.47 10.65
C GLU A 10 19.23 9.44 11.62
N PRO A 11 19.10 9.59 12.97
CA PRO A 11 19.59 8.57 13.89
C PRO A 11 18.92 7.19 13.70
N LEU A 12 17.64 7.16 13.28
CA LEU A 12 16.93 5.91 12.99
C LEU A 12 17.40 5.31 11.66
N PHE A 13 17.65 6.14 10.66
CA PHE A 13 18.21 5.69 9.39
C PHE A 13 19.62 5.11 9.55
N GLU A 14 20.45 5.75 10.39
CA GLU A 14 21.77 5.23 10.74
C GLU A 14 21.70 3.88 11.47
N GLN A 15 20.71 3.69 12.35
CA GLN A 15 20.48 2.40 12.98
C GLN A 15 20.06 1.34 11.95
N ALA A 16 19.14 1.68 11.06
CA ALA A 16 18.68 0.77 10.00
C ALA A 16 19.85 0.33 9.10
N ARG A 17 20.73 1.25 8.68
CA ARG A 17 21.92 0.93 7.86
C ARG A 17 22.91 -0.03 8.51
N LYS A 18 22.93 -0.09 9.85
CA LYS A 18 23.81 -0.98 10.62
C LYS A 18 23.27 -2.39 10.78
N LEU A 19 22.01 -2.62 10.49
CA LEU A 19 21.39 -3.94 10.60
C LEU A 19 21.79 -4.82 9.40
N PRO A 20 22.30 -6.05 9.63
CA PRO A 20 22.87 -6.88 8.58
C PRO A 20 21.86 -7.31 7.52
N ASN A 21 20.56 -7.32 7.86
CA ASN A 21 19.48 -7.78 6.98
C ASN A 21 18.62 -6.61 6.47
N VAL A 22 19.09 -5.37 6.60
CA VAL A 22 18.39 -4.17 6.15
C VAL A 22 19.22 -3.48 5.07
N ASN A 23 18.60 -3.28 3.91
CA ASN A 23 19.14 -2.46 2.84
C ASN A 23 18.38 -1.14 2.78
N TYR A 24 18.91 -0.12 3.44
CA TYR A 24 18.33 1.23 3.39
C TYR A 24 18.76 1.94 2.11
N ILE A 25 17.85 2.03 1.16
CA ILE A 25 18.12 2.58 -0.19
C ILE A 25 17.85 4.09 -0.33
N GLY A 26 17.36 4.74 0.73
CA GLY A 26 17.02 6.17 0.70
C GLY A 26 15.83 6.48 -0.20
N TYR A 27 15.76 7.75 -0.63
CA TYR A 27 14.71 8.21 -1.55
C TYR A 27 14.91 7.61 -2.95
N LYS A 28 13.81 7.17 -3.54
CA LYS A 28 13.71 6.71 -4.93
C LYS A 28 12.56 7.39 -5.64
N SER A 29 12.68 7.59 -6.94
CA SER A 29 11.56 8.05 -7.75
C SER A 29 10.43 7.02 -7.78
N ASN A 30 9.20 7.48 -8.03
CA ASN A 30 8.05 6.57 -8.13
C ASN A 30 8.25 5.50 -9.22
N GLU A 31 8.89 5.84 -10.32
CA GLU A 31 9.20 4.91 -11.41
C GLU A 31 10.19 3.82 -10.95
N GLU A 32 11.28 4.20 -10.27
CA GLU A 32 12.24 3.25 -9.71
C GLU A 32 11.57 2.31 -8.70
N VAL A 33 10.71 2.84 -7.82
CA VAL A 33 9.97 2.03 -6.86
C VAL A 33 9.08 1.02 -7.59
N LYS A 34 8.24 1.46 -8.52
CA LYS A 34 7.34 0.58 -9.28
C LYS A 34 8.08 -0.53 -10.02
N ASN A 35 9.19 -0.20 -10.66
CA ASN A 35 10.01 -1.17 -11.38
C ASN A 35 10.68 -2.18 -10.45
N SER A 36 10.87 -1.84 -9.18
CA SER A 36 11.49 -2.74 -8.19
C SER A 36 10.50 -3.66 -7.49
N LEU A 37 9.19 -3.35 -7.46
CA LEU A 37 8.20 -4.09 -6.66
C LEU A 37 8.18 -5.59 -6.97
N GLN A 38 8.37 -5.98 -8.22
CA GLN A 38 8.44 -7.40 -8.63
C GLN A 38 9.56 -8.22 -7.96
N ASN A 39 10.53 -7.55 -7.32
CA ASN A 39 11.64 -8.19 -6.64
C ASN A 39 11.35 -8.48 -5.16
N TYR A 40 10.18 -8.12 -4.68
CA TYR A 40 9.78 -8.26 -3.28
C TYR A 40 8.57 -9.19 -3.13
N HIS A 41 8.40 -9.74 -1.94
CA HIS A 41 7.28 -10.64 -1.63
C HIS A 41 6.22 -9.99 -0.74
N MET A 42 6.64 -9.06 0.12
CA MET A 42 5.79 -8.47 1.14
C MET A 42 5.93 -6.96 1.17
N PHE A 43 4.86 -6.28 1.57
CA PHE A 43 4.82 -4.85 1.84
C PHE A 43 4.31 -4.59 3.25
N PRO A 44 5.19 -4.55 4.27
CA PRO A 44 4.82 -4.10 5.60
C PRO A 44 4.63 -2.57 5.62
N TYR A 45 3.42 -2.13 5.97
CA TYR A 45 3.07 -0.70 6.03
C TYR A 45 2.48 -0.33 7.38
N PRO A 46 3.29 -0.06 8.41
CA PRO A 46 2.86 0.29 9.76
C PRO A 46 2.41 1.75 9.84
N SER A 47 1.42 2.16 9.03
CA SER A 47 0.94 3.53 9.03
C SER A 47 0.34 3.91 10.38
N ILE A 48 0.79 5.04 10.91
CA ILE A 48 0.21 5.72 12.08
C ILE A 48 -0.55 6.97 11.66
N TRP A 49 -0.65 7.22 10.37
CA TRP A 49 -1.39 8.32 9.78
C TRP A 49 -2.77 7.84 9.34
N GLU A 50 -3.77 8.68 9.50
CA GLU A 50 -5.14 8.41 9.07
C GLU A 50 -5.24 8.62 7.55
N GLU A 51 -4.94 7.56 6.81
CA GLU A 51 -4.94 7.59 5.35
C GLU A 51 -6.34 7.84 4.79
N THR A 52 -6.41 8.67 3.76
CA THR A 52 -7.64 8.90 3.00
C THR A 52 -7.77 7.95 1.80
N PHE A 53 -6.63 7.44 1.31
CA PHE A 53 -6.60 6.47 0.20
C PHE A 53 -5.23 5.77 0.18
N CYS A 54 -4.42 5.38 -0.03
CA CYS A 54 -3.04 4.85 -0.07
C CYS A 54 -2.68 4.26 -1.43
N ILE A 55 -2.18 5.10 -2.31
CA ILE A 55 -1.72 4.69 -3.66
C ILE A 55 -0.61 3.63 -3.55
N SER A 56 0.32 3.77 -2.60
CA SER A 56 1.42 2.82 -2.41
C SER A 56 0.92 1.41 -2.10
N ALA A 57 -0.14 1.27 -1.29
CA ALA A 57 -0.73 -0.03 -1.01
C ALA A 57 -1.33 -0.65 -2.28
N ILE A 58 -2.06 0.13 -3.09
CA ILE A 58 -2.62 -0.33 -4.37
C ILE A 58 -1.51 -0.76 -5.34
N GLU A 59 -0.42 0.01 -5.45
CA GLU A 59 0.70 -0.33 -6.31
C GLU A 59 1.37 -1.65 -5.88
N CYS A 60 1.56 -1.84 -4.58
CA CYS A 60 2.10 -3.08 -4.03
C CYS A 60 1.15 -4.27 -4.22
N MET A 61 -0.14 -4.09 -3.95
CA MET A 61 -1.17 -5.11 -4.19
C MET A 61 -1.22 -5.52 -5.66
N LYS A 62 -1.18 -4.55 -6.56
CA LYS A 62 -1.17 -4.78 -8.01
C LYS A 62 0.08 -5.51 -8.48
N ALA A 63 1.22 -5.25 -7.86
CA ALA A 63 2.48 -5.95 -8.15
C ALA A 63 2.54 -7.38 -7.56
N GLY A 64 1.52 -7.80 -6.82
CA GLY A 64 1.45 -9.14 -6.22
C GLY A 64 2.20 -9.28 -4.90
N LEU A 65 2.47 -8.19 -4.18
CA LEU A 65 3.05 -8.24 -2.85
C LEU A 65 1.97 -8.57 -1.81
N TYR A 66 2.31 -9.42 -0.85
CA TYR A 66 1.45 -9.65 0.31
C TYR A 66 1.55 -8.46 1.27
N CYS A 67 0.46 -7.70 1.37
CA CYS A 67 0.42 -6.49 2.17
C CYS A 67 0.09 -6.80 3.63
N ILE A 68 0.89 -6.23 4.55
CA ILE A 68 0.69 -6.29 6.00
C ILE A 68 0.56 -4.84 6.45
N ILE A 69 -0.65 -4.40 6.74
CA ILE A 69 -0.94 -2.97 6.93
C ILE A 69 -1.72 -2.72 8.21
N THR A 70 -1.63 -1.50 8.73
CA THR A 70 -2.43 -1.09 9.88
C THR A 70 -3.90 -0.97 9.48
N ASN A 71 -4.81 -1.49 10.29
CA ASN A 71 -6.25 -1.22 10.11
C ASN A 71 -6.57 0.18 10.66
N TYR A 72 -6.27 1.21 9.86
CA TYR A 72 -6.45 2.60 10.27
C TYR A 72 -6.78 3.51 9.07
N GLY A 73 -7.66 4.50 9.30
CA GLY A 73 -8.16 5.37 8.24
C GLY A 73 -8.90 4.59 7.13
N ALA A 74 -8.76 5.02 5.89
CA ALA A 74 -9.43 4.40 4.73
C ALA A 74 -8.70 3.16 4.17
N LEU A 75 -7.69 2.62 4.85
CA LEU A 75 -6.92 1.49 4.32
C LEU A 75 -7.79 0.25 4.07
N PHE A 76 -8.78 0.00 4.93
CA PHE A 76 -9.69 -1.12 4.74
C PHE A 76 -10.60 -0.93 3.51
N GLU A 77 -11.12 0.29 3.30
CA GLU A 77 -11.92 0.60 2.11
C GLU A 77 -11.10 0.50 0.82
N THR A 78 -9.85 0.99 0.87
CA THR A 78 -8.96 1.00 -0.28
C THR A 78 -8.48 -0.40 -0.66
N CYS A 79 -8.12 -1.21 0.31
CA CYS A 79 -7.46 -2.50 0.07
C CYS A 79 -8.41 -3.71 0.23
N ALA A 80 -9.67 -3.47 0.62
CA ALA A 80 -10.65 -4.51 0.92
C ALA A 80 -10.10 -5.54 1.93
N GLU A 81 -10.43 -6.81 1.79
CA GLU A 81 -10.01 -7.88 2.70
C GLU A 81 -8.69 -8.58 2.30
N PHE A 82 -7.93 -8.00 1.36
CA PHE A 82 -6.71 -8.64 0.86
C PHE A 82 -5.51 -8.56 1.81
N PRO A 83 -5.19 -7.41 2.44
CA PRO A 83 -4.06 -7.36 3.35
C PRO A 83 -4.27 -8.13 4.65
N MET A 84 -3.16 -8.56 5.25
CA MET A 84 -3.15 -8.87 6.68
C MET A 84 -3.27 -7.56 7.46
N TYR A 85 -4.39 -7.36 8.13
CA TYR A 85 -4.62 -6.16 8.93
C TYR A 85 -4.11 -6.32 10.34
N ILE A 86 -3.23 -5.38 10.73
CA ILE A 86 -2.74 -5.25 12.10
C ILE A 86 -3.59 -4.17 12.80
N PRO A 87 -4.27 -4.49 13.90
CA PRO A 87 -5.04 -3.50 14.64
C PRO A 87 -4.16 -2.33 15.08
N TYR A 88 -4.61 -1.11 14.77
CA TYR A 88 -3.93 0.12 15.17
C TYR A 88 -3.78 0.18 16.69
N ASP A 89 -2.64 0.68 17.14
CA ASP A 89 -2.35 0.85 18.56
C ASP A 89 -1.60 2.18 18.76
N ARG A 90 -2.08 3.02 19.64
CA ARG A 90 -1.41 4.27 20.01
C ARG A 90 -0.07 4.05 20.72
N ASN A 91 0.11 2.88 21.31
CA ASN A 91 1.39 2.45 21.82
C ASN A 91 2.24 1.90 20.66
N TYR A 92 3.12 2.72 20.14
CA TYR A 92 3.95 2.37 18.96
C TYR A 92 4.88 1.17 19.21
N ARG A 93 5.29 0.91 20.46
CA ARG A 93 6.05 -0.30 20.78
C ARG A 93 5.18 -1.55 20.61
N SER A 94 3.95 -1.52 21.10
CA SER A 94 2.98 -2.60 20.91
C SER A 94 2.65 -2.79 19.43
N LEU A 95 2.45 -1.69 18.68
CA LEU A 95 2.21 -1.75 17.24
C LEU A 95 3.37 -2.40 16.50
N ALA A 96 4.61 -2.00 16.80
CA ALA A 96 5.81 -2.58 16.19
C ALA A 96 5.95 -4.08 16.47
N GLN A 97 5.62 -4.52 17.71
CA GLN A 97 5.61 -5.95 18.05
C GLN A 97 4.57 -6.73 17.25
N LYS A 98 3.34 -6.18 17.13
CA LYS A 98 2.28 -6.80 16.31
C LYS A 98 2.71 -6.94 14.84
N PHE A 99 3.36 -5.90 14.30
CA PHE A 99 3.92 -5.97 12.94
C PHE A 99 5.02 -7.02 12.80
N ALA A 100 5.93 -7.10 13.76
CA ALA A 100 6.98 -8.12 13.74
C ALA A 100 6.38 -9.54 13.69
N TYR A 101 5.41 -9.84 14.53
CA TYR A 101 4.69 -11.12 14.50
C TYR A 101 3.93 -11.35 13.19
N GLY A 102 3.27 -10.30 12.65
CA GLY A 102 2.58 -10.38 11.36
C GLY A 102 3.52 -10.69 10.21
N ILE A 103 4.68 -10.05 10.16
CA ILE A 103 5.72 -10.31 9.15
C ILE A 103 6.25 -11.74 9.27
N GLU A 104 6.54 -12.20 10.48
CA GLU A 104 7.01 -13.56 10.72
C GLU A 104 5.98 -14.61 10.28
N ALA A 105 4.72 -14.43 10.67
CA ALA A 105 3.62 -15.31 10.27
C ALA A 105 3.42 -15.33 8.74
N ALA A 106 3.50 -14.16 8.09
CA ALA A 106 3.41 -14.06 6.64
C ALA A 106 4.60 -14.76 5.95
N ALA A 107 5.82 -14.58 6.45
CA ALA A 107 7.01 -15.20 5.89
C ALA A 107 6.95 -16.73 5.89
N GLN A 108 6.31 -17.34 6.89
CA GLN A 108 6.12 -18.78 6.96
C GLN A 108 5.15 -19.33 5.90
N GLN A 109 4.26 -18.50 5.36
CA GLN A 109 3.18 -18.90 4.47
C GLN A 109 3.33 -18.38 3.03
N ILE A 110 4.22 -17.43 2.79
CA ILE A 110 4.30 -16.65 1.55
C ILE A 110 4.45 -17.50 0.28
N HIS A 111 5.00 -18.70 0.39
CA HIS A 111 5.23 -19.61 -0.73
C HIS A 111 4.14 -20.68 -0.88
N THR A 112 3.12 -20.70 -0.01
CA THR A 112 2.01 -21.66 -0.11
C THR A 112 1.11 -21.35 -1.31
N ASP A 113 0.47 -22.39 -1.84
CA ASP A 113 -0.45 -22.22 -2.97
C ASP A 113 -1.67 -21.36 -2.58
N SER A 114 -2.13 -21.47 -1.34
CA SER A 114 -3.20 -20.61 -0.82
C SER A 114 -2.86 -19.13 -0.91
N ILE A 115 -1.63 -18.73 -0.55
CA ILE A 115 -1.22 -17.32 -0.68
C ILE A 115 -1.04 -16.94 -2.15
N LYS A 116 -0.52 -17.81 -3.00
CA LYS A 116 -0.42 -17.52 -4.45
C LYS A 116 -1.79 -17.25 -5.08
N ASP A 117 -2.80 -18.06 -4.75
CA ASP A 117 -4.16 -17.86 -5.23
C ASP A 117 -4.75 -16.55 -4.67
N HIS A 118 -4.55 -16.28 -3.39
CA HIS A 118 -4.96 -15.03 -2.75
C HIS A 118 -4.35 -13.80 -3.46
N LEU A 119 -3.05 -13.80 -3.73
CA LEU A 119 -2.37 -12.71 -4.43
C LEU A 119 -2.87 -12.54 -5.86
N LYS A 120 -3.22 -13.63 -6.54
CA LYS A 120 -3.84 -13.56 -7.87
C LYS A 120 -5.18 -12.83 -7.82
N PHE A 121 -6.07 -13.18 -6.88
CA PHE A 121 -7.35 -12.47 -6.70
C PHE A 121 -7.15 -11.01 -6.30
N GLN A 122 -6.16 -10.71 -5.47
CA GLN A 122 -5.77 -9.36 -5.10
C GLN A 122 -5.38 -8.52 -6.34
N MET A 123 -4.57 -9.07 -7.24
CA MET A 123 -4.18 -8.41 -8.48
C MET A 123 -5.38 -8.18 -9.41
N GLU A 124 -6.27 -9.16 -9.53
CA GLU A 124 -7.52 -9.04 -10.31
C GLU A 124 -8.44 -7.96 -9.74
N TYR A 125 -8.54 -7.86 -8.42
CA TYR A 125 -9.26 -6.78 -7.75
C TYR A 125 -8.70 -5.41 -8.13
N CYS A 126 -7.38 -5.22 -8.06
CA CYS A 126 -6.73 -3.97 -8.46
C CYS A 126 -6.99 -3.64 -9.94
N ASP A 127 -6.93 -4.62 -10.83
CA ASP A 127 -7.24 -4.44 -12.25
C ASP A 127 -8.68 -4.05 -12.50
N ARG A 128 -9.57 -4.52 -11.68
CA ARG A 128 -11.00 -4.24 -11.81
C ARG A 128 -11.36 -2.84 -11.33
N TYR A 129 -10.84 -2.43 -10.18
CA TYR A 129 -11.30 -1.23 -9.48
C TYR A 129 -10.34 -0.05 -9.61
N TYR A 130 -9.05 -0.27 -9.84
CA TYR A 130 -8.01 0.77 -9.89
C TYR A 130 -7.32 0.90 -11.25
N ASN A 131 -8.04 0.54 -12.30
CA ASN A 131 -7.55 0.66 -13.69
C ASN A 131 -7.90 2.03 -14.26
N TRP A 132 -6.91 2.83 -14.60
CA TRP A 132 -7.08 4.18 -15.15
C TRP A 132 -7.91 4.23 -16.44
N ASN A 133 -7.80 3.24 -17.33
CA ASN A 133 -8.59 3.21 -18.56
C ASN A 133 -10.08 3.06 -18.25
N LYS A 134 -10.43 2.20 -17.28
CA LYS A 134 -11.81 2.00 -16.85
C LYS A 134 -12.33 3.23 -16.11
N GLN A 135 -11.54 3.79 -15.21
CA GLN A 135 -11.93 4.99 -14.47
C GLN A 135 -12.09 6.20 -15.40
N GLY A 136 -11.17 6.38 -16.35
CA GLY A 136 -11.25 7.43 -17.36
C GLY A 136 -12.52 7.32 -18.24
N ALA A 137 -12.90 6.11 -18.62
CA ALA A 137 -14.13 5.88 -19.37
C ALA A 137 -15.38 6.23 -18.53
N SER A 138 -15.41 5.85 -17.25
CA SER A 138 -16.50 6.17 -16.33
C SER A 138 -16.62 7.68 -16.09
N TRP A 139 -15.51 8.36 -15.86
CA TRP A 139 -15.48 9.83 -15.72
C TRP A 139 -15.94 10.53 -16.98
N ASN A 140 -15.51 10.06 -18.16
CA ASN A 140 -15.93 10.64 -19.44
C ASN A 140 -17.45 10.50 -19.66
N ALA A 141 -18.01 9.33 -19.34
CA ALA A 141 -19.47 9.12 -19.43
C ALA A 141 -20.21 10.02 -18.44
N PHE A 142 -19.75 10.11 -17.19
CA PHE A 142 -20.35 10.98 -16.17
C PHE A 142 -20.34 12.45 -16.60
N LEU A 143 -19.18 12.99 -17.04
CA LEU A 143 -19.05 14.38 -17.44
C LEU A 143 -19.91 14.73 -18.66
N LYS A 144 -19.99 13.83 -19.67
CA LYS A 144 -20.89 14.00 -20.81
C LYS A 144 -22.36 14.07 -20.36
N GLY A 145 -22.78 13.14 -19.52
CA GLY A 145 -24.13 13.15 -18.98
C GLY A 145 -24.47 14.43 -18.20
N ALA A 146 -23.54 14.94 -17.40
CA ALA A 146 -23.70 16.17 -16.66
C ALA A 146 -23.84 17.40 -17.60
N ILE A 147 -23.02 17.48 -18.65
CA ILE A 147 -23.09 18.54 -19.66
C ILE A 147 -24.43 18.51 -20.40
N ASP A 148 -24.85 17.33 -20.86
CA ASP A 148 -26.12 17.16 -21.57
C ASP A 148 -27.35 17.52 -20.69
N HIS A 149 -27.29 17.16 -19.42
CA HIS A 149 -28.32 17.55 -18.45
C HIS A 149 -28.41 19.07 -18.27
N TYR A 150 -27.26 19.69 -18.07
CA TYR A 150 -27.18 21.15 -17.87
C TYR A 150 -27.63 21.93 -19.11
N ALA A 151 -27.31 21.46 -20.32
CA ALA A 151 -27.75 22.08 -21.57
C ALA A 151 -29.25 21.99 -21.79
N LYS A 152 -29.96 20.98 -21.24
CA LYS A 152 -31.41 20.81 -21.34
C LYS A 152 -32.20 21.58 -20.29
N THR A 153 -31.56 22.01 -19.21
CA THR A 153 -32.20 22.71 -18.09
C THR A 153 -32.04 24.23 -18.16
N ARG A 154 -31.42 24.73 -19.19
CA ARG A 154 -31.35 26.16 -19.57
C ARG A 154 -32.26 26.44 -20.76
#